data_a57440dece4450fca386f0179607d2f1
#
_entry.id   a57440dece4450fca386f0179607d2f1
#
_cell.length_a   1.000
_cell.length_b   1.000
_cell.length_c   1.000
_cell.angle_alpha   90.00
_cell.angle_beta   90.00
_cell.angle_gamma   90.00
#
_symmetry.space_group_name_H-M   'P 1'
#
loop_
_entity.id
_entity.type
_entity.pdbx_description
1 polymer ?
#
loop_
_entity_poly.entity_id
_entity_poly.type
_entity_poly.pdbx_seq_one_letter_code
_entity_poly.pdbx_strand_id
1 'polypeptide(L)'
;LRYKAELAREILGANLTNARLYQEARLQSRVDSLTGVNTRRVLEERLESEHDRSDRYGGTFCLTILDVDGFKSINDTFGHEAGDNILKALAAVLHGEARSTDLIARYGGDEFVILMPETALEDARKGAERIRARAQKILTPSGHALTISCGVAQWSGSAAEAASEVLRRADAALYVAKRGGRNQVQVGDGMDAG
;
A
#
# COMPACT_ATOMS: atom_id res chain seq x y z
N LEU A 1 2.41 -16.45 50.20
CA LEU A 1 3.25 -16.59 48.98
C LEU A 1 2.53 -17.33 47.84
N ARG A 2 1.85 -18.47 48.08
CA ARG A 2 1.10 -19.24 47.03
C ARG A 2 0.02 -18.40 46.37
N TYR A 3 -0.83 -17.68 47.11
CA TYR A 3 -1.94 -16.87 46.58
C TYR A 3 -1.44 -15.76 45.60
N LYS A 4 -0.33 -15.11 45.94
CA LYS A 4 0.27 -14.08 45.05
C LYS A 4 0.81 -14.69 43.75
N ALA A 5 1.33 -15.91 43.80
CA ALA A 5 1.81 -16.62 42.58
C ALA A 5 0.67 -17.10 41.70
N GLU A 6 -0.45 -17.54 42.27
CA GLU A 6 -1.67 -17.92 41.53
C GLU A 6 -2.29 -16.70 40.86
N LEU A 7 -2.47 -15.61 41.58
CA LEU A 7 -3.01 -14.37 41.01
C LEU A 7 -2.12 -13.81 39.88
N ALA A 8 -0.81 -13.86 40.06
CA ALA A 8 0.12 -13.46 38.99
C ALA A 8 0.03 -14.33 37.73
N ARG A 9 -0.17 -15.64 37.87
CA ARG A 9 -0.40 -16.56 36.76
C ARG A 9 -1.71 -16.29 36.02
N GLU A 10 -2.78 -16.02 36.77
CA GLU A 10 -4.09 -15.71 36.22
C GLU A 10 -4.08 -14.40 35.43
N ILE A 11 -3.44 -13.34 35.96
CA ILE A 11 -3.27 -12.06 35.28
C ILE A 11 -2.40 -12.20 34.02
N LEU A 12 -1.29 -12.95 34.09
CA LEU A 12 -0.43 -13.23 32.95
C LEU A 12 -1.15 -14.03 31.88
N GLY A 13 -1.93 -15.07 32.26
CA GLY A 13 -2.73 -15.87 31.34
C GLY A 13 -3.79 -15.04 30.63
N ALA A 14 -4.53 -14.19 31.36
CA ALA A 14 -5.53 -13.29 30.80
C ALA A 14 -4.89 -12.29 29.81
N ASN A 15 -3.75 -11.72 30.15
CA ASN A 15 -3.02 -10.77 29.28
C ASN A 15 -2.51 -11.43 28.00
N LEU A 16 -1.98 -12.66 28.09
CA LEU A 16 -1.54 -13.42 26.92
C LEU A 16 -2.73 -13.81 26.01
N THR A 17 -3.85 -14.21 26.60
CA THR A 17 -5.06 -14.53 25.85
C THR A 17 -5.63 -13.29 25.15
N ASN A 18 -5.70 -12.15 25.84
CA ASN A 18 -6.14 -10.89 25.26
C ASN A 18 -5.19 -10.41 24.13
N ALA A 19 -3.88 -10.51 24.32
CA ALA A 19 -2.90 -10.16 23.29
C ALA A 19 -3.07 -11.05 22.05
N ARG A 20 -3.33 -12.35 22.23
CA ARG A 20 -3.58 -13.29 21.13
C ARG A 20 -4.89 -12.97 20.39
N LEU A 21 -5.98 -12.74 21.11
CA LEU A 21 -7.27 -12.35 20.51
C LEU A 21 -7.16 -11.01 19.77
N TYR A 22 -6.39 -10.05 20.29
CA TYR A 22 -6.11 -8.78 19.62
C TYR A 22 -5.30 -8.98 18.33
N GLN A 23 -4.30 -9.85 18.33
CA GLN A 23 -3.54 -10.20 17.13
C GLN A 23 -4.41 -10.94 16.10
N GLU A 24 -5.22 -11.90 16.53
CA GLU A 24 -6.15 -12.62 15.64
C GLU A 24 -7.19 -11.66 15.02
N ALA A 25 -7.75 -10.73 15.80
CA ALA A 25 -8.66 -9.70 15.29
C ALA A 25 -7.95 -8.74 14.30
N ARG A 26 -6.70 -8.34 14.55
CA ARG A 26 -5.89 -7.56 13.61
C ARG A 26 -5.60 -8.30 12.31
N LEU A 27 -5.29 -9.60 12.40
CA LEU A 27 -5.08 -10.45 11.22
C LEU A 27 -6.35 -10.65 10.40
N GLN A 28 -7.53 -10.58 11.02
CA GLN A 28 -8.83 -10.67 10.35
C GLN A 28 -9.36 -9.32 9.86
N SER A 29 -8.77 -8.21 10.29
CA SER A 29 -9.22 -6.89 9.86
C SER A 29 -9.07 -6.73 8.34
N ARG A 30 -10.09 -6.19 7.71
CA ARG A 30 -10.09 -5.82 6.30
C ARG A 30 -9.57 -4.40 6.06
N VAL A 31 -9.50 -3.60 7.11
CA VAL A 31 -9.15 -2.18 7.09
C VAL A 31 -7.96 -1.92 8.00
N ASP A 32 -7.00 -1.16 7.51
CA ASP A 32 -5.87 -0.68 8.29
C ASP A 32 -6.34 0.36 9.31
N SER A 33 -6.10 0.10 10.59
CA SER A 33 -6.63 0.91 11.68
C SER A 33 -6.05 2.33 11.76
N LEU A 34 -4.88 2.57 11.17
CA LEU A 34 -4.24 3.88 11.17
C LEU A 34 -4.78 4.76 10.05
N THR A 35 -4.86 4.21 8.84
CA THR A 35 -5.09 4.98 7.61
C THR A 35 -6.49 4.84 7.05
N GLY A 36 -7.27 3.85 7.51
CA GLY A 36 -8.63 3.59 7.02
C GLY A 36 -8.71 2.98 5.63
N VAL A 37 -7.59 2.73 4.94
CA VAL A 37 -7.57 2.01 3.67
C VAL A 37 -7.61 0.49 3.90
N ASN A 38 -7.74 -0.30 2.83
CA ASN A 38 -7.73 -1.76 2.97
C ASN A 38 -6.36 -2.28 3.44
N THR A 39 -6.37 -3.47 4.02
CA THR A 39 -5.14 -4.19 4.36
C THR A 39 -4.54 -4.89 3.14
N ARG A 40 -3.25 -5.26 3.22
CA ARG A 40 -2.55 -6.08 2.23
C ARG A 40 -3.33 -7.35 1.87
N ARG A 41 -3.91 -8.03 2.84
CA ARG A 41 -4.71 -9.24 2.62
C ARG A 41 -5.90 -8.99 1.68
N VAL A 42 -6.62 -7.89 1.88
CA VAL A 42 -7.75 -7.51 1.01
C VAL A 42 -7.27 -7.21 -0.41
N LEU A 43 -6.10 -6.58 -0.55
CA LEU A 43 -5.49 -6.36 -1.86
C LEU A 43 -5.20 -7.67 -2.56
N GLU A 44 -4.54 -8.63 -1.88
CA GLU A 44 -4.17 -9.92 -2.46
C GLU A 44 -5.42 -10.70 -2.91
N GLU A 45 -6.46 -10.79 -2.05
CA GLU A 45 -7.74 -11.40 -2.40
C GLU A 45 -8.39 -10.74 -3.63
N ARG A 46 -8.37 -9.41 -3.70
CA ARG A 46 -9.00 -8.66 -4.77
C ARG A 46 -8.20 -8.70 -6.07
N LEU A 47 -6.88 -8.72 -5.97
CA LEU A 47 -5.98 -8.81 -7.12
C LEU A 47 -6.15 -10.14 -7.87
N GLU A 48 -6.21 -11.27 -7.15
CA GLU A 48 -6.49 -12.58 -7.74
C GLU A 48 -7.88 -12.60 -8.40
N SER A 49 -8.90 -12.06 -7.73
CA SER A 49 -10.25 -11.99 -8.28
C SER A 49 -10.32 -11.11 -9.55
N GLU A 50 -9.56 -10.01 -9.60
CA GLU A 50 -9.52 -9.11 -10.74
C GLU A 50 -8.75 -9.73 -11.91
N HIS A 51 -7.67 -10.46 -11.62
CA HIS A 51 -6.92 -11.23 -12.61
C HIS A 51 -7.82 -12.27 -13.27
N ASP A 52 -8.50 -13.12 -12.48
CA ASP A 52 -9.43 -14.14 -12.99
C ASP A 52 -10.57 -13.52 -13.84
N ARG A 53 -11.08 -12.37 -13.40
CA ARG A 53 -12.11 -11.64 -14.13
C ARG A 53 -11.59 -11.14 -15.48
N SER A 54 -10.42 -10.52 -15.47
CA SER A 54 -9.81 -9.93 -16.66
C SER A 54 -9.41 -11.00 -17.69
N ASP A 55 -8.87 -12.12 -17.22
CA ASP A 55 -8.54 -13.27 -18.08
C ASP A 55 -9.79 -13.84 -18.74
N ARG A 56 -10.86 -14.03 -17.96
CA ARG A 56 -12.10 -14.65 -18.46
C ARG A 56 -12.88 -13.77 -19.42
N TYR A 57 -12.90 -12.46 -19.22
CA TYR A 57 -13.77 -11.53 -19.93
C TYR A 57 -13.04 -10.55 -20.85
N GLY A 58 -11.71 -10.66 -20.96
CA GLY A 58 -10.89 -9.78 -21.82
C GLY A 58 -10.72 -8.37 -21.28
N GLY A 59 -10.76 -8.19 -19.94
CA GLY A 59 -10.51 -6.92 -19.27
C GLY A 59 -9.03 -6.57 -19.17
N THR A 60 -8.73 -5.47 -18.50
CA THR A 60 -7.38 -5.07 -18.12
C THR A 60 -7.40 -4.44 -16.72
N PHE A 61 -6.26 -4.43 -16.04
CA PHE A 61 -6.09 -3.70 -14.80
C PHE A 61 -4.66 -3.20 -14.65
N CYS A 62 -4.48 -2.18 -13.82
CA CYS A 62 -3.18 -1.67 -13.44
C CYS A 62 -2.99 -1.74 -11.93
N LEU A 63 -1.73 -1.83 -11.51
CA LEU A 63 -1.28 -1.64 -10.14
C LEU A 63 -0.36 -0.42 -10.07
N THR A 64 -0.57 0.41 -9.05
CA THR A 64 0.40 1.43 -8.64
C THR A 64 0.88 1.10 -7.24
N ILE A 65 2.17 0.89 -7.06
CA ILE A 65 2.82 0.85 -5.74
C ILE A 65 3.43 2.21 -5.49
N LEU A 66 3.26 2.73 -4.31
CA LEU A 66 3.86 4.00 -3.89
C LEU A 66 4.44 3.89 -2.48
N ASP A 67 5.49 4.67 -2.23
CA ASP A 67 6.22 4.68 -0.97
C ASP A 67 6.60 6.11 -0.61
N VAL A 68 6.57 6.42 0.69
CA VAL A 68 6.91 7.75 1.21
C VAL A 68 8.42 7.93 1.25
N ASP A 69 8.94 8.86 0.47
CA ASP A 69 10.37 9.14 0.42
C ASP A 69 10.91 9.62 1.78
N GLY A 70 11.91 8.93 2.29
CA GLY A 70 12.56 9.31 3.54
C GLY A 70 11.73 9.10 4.81
N PHE A 71 10.67 8.30 4.78
CA PHE A 71 9.77 8.07 5.91
C PHE A 71 10.48 7.67 7.20
N LYS A 72 11.48 6.80 7.11
CA LYS A 72 12.30 6.43 8.26
C LYS A 72 12.97 7.64 8.90
N SER A 73 13.54 8.53 8.12
CA SER A 73 14.18 9.75 8.63
C SER A 73 13.19 10.68 9.33
N ILE A 74 11.94 10.74 8.85
CA ILE A 74 10.88 11.51 9.50
C ILE A 74 10.56 10.90 10.87
N ASN A 75 10.39 9.59 10.96
CA ASN A 75 10.18 8.90 12.23
C ASN A 75 11.34 9.07 13.20
N ASP A 76 12.57 8.90 12.71
CA ASP A 76 13.76 8.99 13.53
C ASP A 76 13.98 10.42 14.10
N THR A 77 13.54 11.45 13.34
CA THR A 77 13.72 12.86 13.72
C THR A 77 12.55 13.41 14.54
N PHE A 78 11.31 13.07 14.18
CA PHE A 78 10.10 13.71 14.74
C PHE A 78 9.18 12.74 15.49
N GLY A 79 9.58 11.46 15.59
CA GLY A 79 8.82 10.42 16.28
C GLY A 79 7.74 9.77 15.41
N HIS A 80 7.27 8.60 15.86
CA HIS A 80 6.28 7.79 15.14
C HIS A 80 4.93 8.50 14.97
N GLU A 81 4.53 9.35 15.91
CA GLU A 81 3.27 10.10 15.80
C GLU A 81 3.28 11.06 14.58
N ALA A 82 4.43 11.67 14.28
CA ALA A 82 4.60 12.51 13.10
C ALA A 82 4.49 11.68 11.81
N GLY A 83 5.10 10.49 11.77
CA GLY A 83 4.96 9.56 10.66
C GLY A 83 3.52 9.09 10.46
N ASP A 84 2.83 8.74 11.56
CA ASP A 84 1.43 8.33 11.53
C ASP A 84 0.52 9.41 10.93
N ASN A 85 0.74 10.68 11.28
CA ASN A 85 0.01 11.81 10.73
C ASN A 85 0.26 11.99 9.22
N ILE A 86 1.49 11.78 8.76
CA ILE A 86 1.83 11.79 7.34
C ILE A 86 1.11 10.67 6.58
N LEU A 87 1.11 9.44 7.12
CA LEU A 87 0.41 8.31 6.49
C LEU A 87 -1.10 8.54 6.40
N LYS A 88 -1.72 9.11 7.44
CA LYS A 88 -3.15 9.52 7.41
C LYS A 88 -3.41 10.58 6.35
N ALA A 89 -2.57 11.60 6.27
CA ALA A 89 -2.70 12.66 5.27
C ALA A 89 -2.54 12.12 3.84
N LEU A 90 -1.56 11.22 3.61
CA LEU A 90 -1.37 10.57 2.33
C LEU A 90 -2.58 9.68 1.97
N ALA A 91 -3.10 8.89 2.91
CA ALA A 91 -4.30 8.08 2.68
C ALA A 91 -5.51 8.93 2.27
N ALA A 92 -5.68 10.11 2.87
CA ALA A 92 -6.73 11.06 2.46
C ALA A 92 -6.54 11.57 1.01
N VAL A 93 -5.30 11.83 0.59
CA VAL A 93 -4.98 12.16 -0.81
C VAL A 93 -5.33 11.01 -1.74
N LEU A 94 -4.96 9.76 -1.38
CA LEU A 94 -5.27 8.58 -2.17
C LEU A 94 -6.78 8.41 -2.35
N HIS A 95 -7.56 8.52 -1.28
CA HIS A 95 -9.02 8.46 -1.35
C HIS A 95 -9.63 9.56 -2.23
N GLY A 96 -9.06 10.75 -2.22
CA GLY A 96 -9.54 11.87 -3.04
C GLY A 96 -9.23 11.74 -4.53
N GLU A 97 -8.25 10.90 -4.91
CA GLU A 97 -7.84 10.69 -6.31
C GLU A 97 -8.34 9.38 -6.91
N ALA A 98 -8.62 8.37 -6.08
CA ALA A 98 -9.09 7.07 -6.51
C ALA A 98 -10.56 7.12 -6.95
N ARG A 99 -10.90 6.31 -7.94
CA ARG A 99 -12.28 6.07 -8.36
C ARG A 99 -12.97 5.12 -7.38
N SER A 100 -14.28 5.07 -7.40
CA SER A 100 -15.08 4.12 -6.59
C SER A 100 -14.78 2.64 -6.91
N THR A 101 -14.27 2.36 -8.10
CA THR A 101 -13.86 1.02 -8.57
C THR A 101 -12.46 0.64 -8.11
N ASP A 102 -11.63 1.62 -7.78
CA ASP A 102 -10.25 1.40 -7.36
C ASP A 102 -10.20 0.88 -5.93
N LEU A 103 -9.23 0.03 -5.66
CA LEU A 103 -8.97 -0.44 -4.31
C LEU A 103 -7.63 0.10 -3.83
N ILE A 104 -7.66 0.82 -2.72
CA ILE A 104 -6.46 1.32 -2.04
C ILE A 104 -6.17 0.41 -0.87
N ALA A 105 -4.92 -0.01 -0.72
CA ALA A 105 -4.47 -0.80 0.41
C ALA A 105 -3.13 -0.31 0.95
N ARG A 106 -2.93 -0.46 2.25
CA ARG A 106 -1.62 -0.32 2.88
C ARG A 106 -0.90 -1.67 2.79
N TYR A 107 0.19 -1.69 2.04
CA TYR A 107 0.92 -2.92 1.73
C TYR A 107 2.05 -3.20 2.73
N GLY A 108 2.70 -2.15 3.21
CA GLY A 108 3.79 -2.18 4.18
C GLY A 108 3.70 -1.03 5.17
N GLY A 109 4.78 -0.72 5.84
CA GLY A 109 4.86 0.36 6.83
C GLY A 109 4.48 1.72 6.25
N ASP A 110 5.12 2.10 5.17
CA ASP A 110 4.98 3.37 4.43
C ASP A 110 4.61 3.15 2.95
N GLU A 111 4.27 1.90 2.60
CA GLU A 111 3.92 1.50 1.25
C GLU A 111 2.40 1.36 1.07
N PHE A 112 1.88 1.92 -0.01
CA PHE A 112 0.50 1.76 -0.44
C PHE A 112 0.44 1.18 -1.84
N VAL A 113 -0.65 0.44 -2.12
CA VAL A 113 -0.94 -0.10 -3.45
C VAL A 113 -2.34 0.32 -3.86
N ILE A 114 -2.48 0.69 -5.11
CA ILE A 114 -3.78 0.96 -5.75
C ILE A 114 -3.97 -0.06 -6.85
N LEU A 115 -5.03 -0.85 -6.75
CA LEU A 115 -5.52 -1.70 -7.84
C LEU A 115 -6.58 -0.90 -8.63
N MET A 116 -6.38 -0.76 -9.91
CA MET A 116 -7.22 0.02 -10.84
C MET A 116 -7.80 -0.89 -11.93
N PRO A 117 -8.99 -1.46 -11.73
CA PRO A 117 -9.70 -2.21 -12.75
C PRO A 117 -9.99 -1.38 -14.00
N GLU A 118 -10.08 -2.02 -15.16
CA GLU A 118 -10.46 -1.39 -16.43
C GLU A 118 -9.67 -0.09 -16.72
N THR A 119 -8.38 -0.11 -16.43
CA THR A 119 -7.52 1.08 -16.54
C THR A 119 -6.32 0.78 -17.42
N ALA A 120 -6.10 1.59 -18.45
CA ALA A 120 -4.93 1.52 -19.30
C ALA A 120 -3.68 2.10 -18.58
N LEU A 121 -2.50 1.62 -18.97
CA LEU A 121 -1.23 1.99 -18.35
C LEU A 121 -1.00 3.50 -18.29
N GLU A 122 -1.29 4.21 -19.37
CA GLU A 122 -1.10 5.66 -19.45
C GLU A 122 -2.05 6.42 -18.51
N ASP A 123 -3.28 5.94 -18.31
CA ASP A 123 -4.22 6.56 -17.38
C ASP A 123 -3.82 6.28 -15.92
N ALA A 124 -3.32 5.07 -15.64
CA ALA A 124 -2.75 4.73 -14.33
C ALA A 124 -1.53 5.60 -14.02
N ARG A 125 -0.62 5.78 -14.99
CA ARG A 125 0.55 6.66 -14.87
C ARG A 125 0.14 8.11 -14.57
N LYS A 126 -0.83 8.65 -15.31
CA LYS A 126 -1.38 10.00 -15.05
C LYS A 126 -2.01 10.10 -13.67
N GLY A 127 -2.71 9.06 -13.22
CA GLY A 127 -3.27 8.97 -11.87
C GLY A 127 -2.18 9.05 -10.80
N ALA A 128 -1.12 8.25 -10.96
CA ALA A 128 0.02 8.25 -10.06
C ALA A 128 0.73 9.61 -10.00
N GLU A 129 0.90 10.30 -11.15
CA GLU A 129 1.46 11.65 -11.18
C GLU A 129 0.59 12.69 -10.47
N ARG A 130 -0.74 12.60 -10.58
CA ARG A 130 -1.63 13.49 -9.82
C ARG A 130 -1.49 13.26 -8.32
N ILE A 131 -1.44 11.99 -7.89
CA ILE A 131 -1.23 11.62 -6.49
C ILE A 131 0.11 12.18 -5.99
N ARG A 132 1.19 11.95 -6.74
CA ARG A 132 2.52 12.47 -6.43
C ARG A 132 2.52 14.00 -6.27
N ALA A 133 1.91 14.71 -7.22
CA ALA A 133 1.83 16.17 -7.17
C ALA A 133 0.97 16.68 -5.99
N ARG A 134 -0.08 15.93 -5.60
CA ARG A 134 -0.89 16.27 -4.42
C ARG A 134 -0.19 15.94 -3.11
N ALA A 135 0.58 14.88 -3.04
CA ALA A 135 1.39 14.55 -1.87
C ALA A 135 2.35 15.69 -1.51
N GLN A 136 2.89 16.40 -2.49
CA GLN A 136 3.76 17.57 -2.26
C GLN A 136 3.06 18.76 -1.57
N LYS A 137 1.73 18.76 -1.46
CA LYS A 137 0.99 19.76 -0.68
C LYS A 137 0.92 19.41 0.81
N ILE A 138 1.29 18.20 1.18
CA ILE A 138 1.44 17.79 2.58
C ILE A 138 2.80 18.31 3.05
N LEU A 139 2.82 19.06 4.14
CA LEU A 139 4.06 19.50 4.75
C LEU A 139 4.50 18.53 5.83
N THR A 140 5.76 18.15 5.79
CA THR A 140 6.42 17.44 6.87
C THR A 140 6.60 18.35 8.09
N PRO A 141 6.87 17.82 9.30
CA PRO A 141 7.11 18.66 10.48
C PRO A 141 8.29 19.64 10.33
N SER A 142 9.22 19.38 9.41
CA SER A 142 10.30 20.29 9.05
C SER A 142 9.89 21.40 8.08
N GLY A 143 8.63 21.45 7.64
CA GLY A 143 8.13 22.43 6.68
C GLY A 143 8.44 22.11 5.21
N HIS A 144 9.06 20.97 4.90
CA HIS A 144 9.31 20.54 3.54
C HIS A 144 8.09 19.81 2.96
N ALA A 145 7.94 19.89 1.65
CA ALA A 145 6.92 19.12 0.93
C ALA A 145 7.19 17.62 1.05
N LEU A 146 6.12 16.83 1.31
CA LEU A 146 6.20 15.38 1.27
C LEU A 146 6.42 14.91 -0.16
N THR A 147 7.37 14.01 -0.38
CA THR A 147 7.55 13.36 -1.68
C THR A 147 7.25 11.87 -1.58
N ILE A 148 6.78 11.31 -2.68
CA ILE A 148 6.51 9.88 -2.84
C ILE A 148 7.12 9.40 -4.15
N SER A 149 7.60 8.18 -4.17
CA SER A 149 8.00 7.47 -5.38
C SER A 149 6.93 6.47 -5.75
N CYS A 150 6.66 6.29 -7.05
CA CYS A 150 5.62 5.38 -7.54
C CYS A 150 6.16 4.47 -8.64
N GLY A 151 5.72 3.21 -8.61
CA GLY A 151 5.88 2.25 -9.70
C GLY A 151 4.52 1.82 -10.21
N VAL A 152 4.34 1.79 -11.52
CA VAL A 152 3.07 1.44 -12.18
C VAL A 152 3.30 0.27 -13.11
N ALA A 153 2.42 -0.72 -13.09
CA ALA A 153 2.42 -1.81 -14.05
C ALA A 153 0.99 -2.17 -14.47
N GLN A 154 0.85 -2.58 -15.71
CA GLN A 154 -0.40 -3.08 -16.28
C GLN A 154 -0.31 -4.59 -16.45
N TRP A 155 -1.38 -5.33 -16.19
CA TRP A 155 -1.49 -6.73 -16.57
C TRP A 155 -1.38 -6.86 -18.11
N SER A 156 -0.55 -7.81 -18.58
CA SER A 156 -0.24 -7.99 -19.99
C SER A 156 -1.40 -8.50 -20.86
N GLY A 157 -2.46 -8.98 -20.22
CA GLY A 157 -3.57 -9.66 -20.91
C GLY A 157 -3.29 -11.14 -21.18
N SER A 158 -2.19 -11.69 -20.68
CA SER A 158 -1.82 -13.10 -20.83
C SER A 158 -2.21 -13.92 -19.61
N ALA A 159 -2.98 -14.98 -19.81
CA ALA A 159 -3.29 -15.96 -18.76
C ALA A 159 -2.03 -16.62 -18.14
N ALA A 160 -0.90 -16.55 -18.84
CA ALA A 160 0.37 -17.06 -18.31
C ALA A 160 1.04 -16.11 -17.29
N GLU A 161 0.64 -14.84 -17.25
CA GLU A 161 1.12 -13.88 -16.28
C GLU A 161 0.30 -13.93 -14.99
N ALA A 162 0.86 -14.45 -13.92
CA ALA A 162 0.20 -14.46 -12.62
C ALA A 162 -0.03 -13.04 -12.09
N ALA A 163 -1.08 -12.85 -11.29
CA ALA A 163 -1.39 -11.59 -10.63
C ALA A 163 -0.20 -11.02 -9.81
N SER A 164 0.56 -11.89 -9.16
CA SER A 164 1.77 -11.54 -8.40
C SER A 164 2.90 -10.98 -9.28
N GLU A 165 2.94 -11.33 -10.56
CA GLU A 165 3.95 -10.82 -11.49
C GLU A 165 3.72 -9.36 -11.84
N VAL A 166 2.45 -8.93 -11.97
CA VAL A 166 2.10 -7.51 -12.14
C VAL A 166 2.58 -6.70 -10.94
N LEU A 167 2.36 -7.23 -9.74
CA LEU A 167 2.82 -6.59 -8.50
C LEU A 167 4.36 -6.49 -8.47
N ARG A 168 5.06 -7.54 -8.86
CA ARG A 168 6.53 -7.57 -8.96
C ARG A 168 7.07 -6.53 -9.96
N ARG A 169 6.42 -6.35 -11.11
CA ARG A 169 6.81 -5.33 -12.11
C ARG A 169 6.58 -3.90 -11.59
N ALA A 170 5.48 -3.68 -10.89
CA ALA A 170 5.23 -2.39 -10.24
C ALA A 170 6.27 -2.10 -9.15
N ASP A 171 6.67 -3.10 -8.35
CA ASP A 171 7.71 -2.96 -7.33
C ASP A 171 9.08 -2.67 -7.96
N ALA A 172 9.44 -3.37 -9.04
CA ALA A 172 10.66 -3.09 -9.78
C ALA A 172 10.70 -1.64 -10.31
N ALA A 173 9.58 -1.13 -10.83
CA ALA A 173 9.45 0.25 -11.26
C ALA A 173 9.58 1.24 -10.09
N LEU A 174 8.98 0.96 -8.93
CA LEU A 174 9.16 1.74 -7.71
C LEU A 174 10.65 1.81 -7.29
N TYR A 175 11.35 0.68 -7.35
CA TYR A 175 12.77 0.65 -7.08
C TYR A 175 13.58 1.55 -8.03
N VAL A 176 13.26 1.55 -9.33
CA VAL A 176 13.85 2.45 -10.31
C VAL A 176 13.56 3.92 -9.96
N ALA A 177 12.32 4.23 -9.58
CA ALA A 177 11.93 5.57 -9.14
C ALA A 177 12.76 6.03 -7.92
N LYS A 178 12.91 5.18 -6.91
CA LYS A 178 13.72 5.48 -5.73
C LYS A 178 15.20 5.71 -6.06
N ARG A 179 15.77 4.93 -6.97
CA ARG A 179 17.16 5.09 -7.42
C ARG A 179 17.37 6.27 -8.37
N GLY A 180 16.36 6.62 -9.15
CA GLY A 180 16.39 7.73 -10.12
C GLY A 180 16.26 9.12 -9.50
N GLY A 181 16.31 9.24 -8.17
CA GLY A 181 16.25 10.54 -7.47
C GLY A 181 14.97 10.74 -6.66
N ARG A 182 14.13 9.73 -6.54
CA ARG A 182 12.83 9.77 -5.83
C ARG A 182 11.85 10.76 -6.45
N ASN A 183 10.73 11.02 -5.78
CA ASN A 183 9.70 11.98 -6.19
C ASN A 183 9.32 11.87 -7.67
N GLN A 184 9.08 10.67 -8.15
CA GLN A 184 8.76 10.38 -9.55
C GLN A 184 7.91 9.14 -9.71
N VAL A 185 7.30 9.00 -10.88
CA VAL A 185 6.56 7.82 -11.31
C VAL A 185 7.37 7.08 -12.37
N GLN A 186 7.55 5.79 -12.19
CA GLN A 186 8.15 4.90 -13.18
C GLN A 186 7.14 3.82 -13.58
N VAL A 187 7.26 3.37 -14.82
CA VAL A 187 6.42 2.31 -15.37
C VAL A 187 7.27 1.04 -15.47
N GLY A 188 6.73 -0.06 -14.97
CA GLY A 188 7.32 -1.38 -15.16
C GLY A 188 7.07 -1.86 -16.58
N ASP A 189 8.15 -2.27 -17.27
CA ASP A 189 8.07 -2.80 -18.61
C ASP A 189 7.11 -4.01 -18.65
N GLY A 190 6.15 -3.97 -19.57
CA GLY A 190 5.45 -5.17 -19.95
C GLY A 190 6.49 -6.16 -20.51
N MET A 191 6.32 -7.47 -20.27
CA MET A 191 7.07 -8.44 -21.07
C MET A 191 6.75 -8.10 -22.52
N ASP A 192 7.77 -7.67 -23.28
CA ASP A 192 7.66 -7.67 -24.72
C ASP A 192 7.32 -9.11 -25.12
N ALA A 193 6.10 -9.30 -25.62
CA ALA A 193 5.69 -10.54 -26.23
C ALA A 193 6.53 -10.68 -27.51
N GLY A 194 7.69 -11.34 -27.36
CA GLY A 194 8.52 -11.78 -28.48
C GLY A 194 7.93 -13.05 -29.11
#